data_324ab9c1ec5e17fabc3ee1535af42aad
#
_entry.id   324ab9c1ec5e17fabc3ee1535af42aad
#
_cell.length_a   1.000
_cell.length_b   1.000
_cell.length_c   1.000
_cell.angle_alpha   90.00
_cell.angle_beta   90.00
_cell.angle_gamma   90.00
#
_symmetry.space_group_name_H-M   'P 1'
#
loop_
_entity.id
_entity.type
_entity.pdbx_description
1 polymer ?
#
loop_
_entity_poly.entity_id
_entity_poly.type
_entity_poly.pdbx_seq_one_letter_code
_entity_poly.pdbx_strand_id
1 'polypeptide(L)'
;MKVLLINGSPHKEGNTFIALSEVAKALEKESIQVEMIHIGSKAVQGCIACYKCFELGKCIFQDDLYNKIRESLTNTDGIIIGTPVYYAGPNGSLCAILDRIFYSCSHLLQYKPAASVAVCRRGGASAAFDRLNKYFTISNMPVVSSQYWNSVHGLSPGEALKDAEGLQIMRTLGRNMAWVLKNLKSNTELIPMPEERQSTNFIR
;
A
#
# COMPACT_ATOMS: atom_id res chain seq x y z
N MET A 1 -11.07 -14.12 -0.43
CA MET A 1 -10.12 -13.07 -0.86
C MET A 1 -9.57 -12.37 0.36
N LYS A 2 -8.33 -11.90 0.27
CA LYS A 2 -7.63 -11.24 1.39
C LYS A 2 -6.94 -9.97 0.92
N VAL A 3 -7.05 -8.90 1.71
CA VAL A 3 -6.35 -7.63 1.47
C VAL A 3 -5.35 -7.39 2.59
N LEU A 4 -4.10 -7.07 2.21
CA LEU A 4 -3.07 -6.64 3.14
C LEU A 4 -3.13 -5.12 3.31
N LEU A 5 -3.27 -4.64 4.54
CA LEU A 5 -3.17 -3.25 4.91
C LEU A 5 -1.81 -3.01 5.58
N ILE A 6 -1.04 -2.04 5.09
CA ILE A 6 0.22 -1.63 5.74
C ILE A 6 0.01 -0.29 6.43
N ASN A 7 0.09 -0.28 7.76
CA ASN A 7 0.07 0.94 8.55
C ASN A 7 1.49 1.51 8.67
N GLY A 8 1.77 2.54 7.87
CA GLY A 8 3.06 3.24 7.78
C GLY A 8 3.29 4.30 8.87
N SER A 9 2.43 4.39 9.88
CA SER A 9 2.64 5.28 11.02
C SER A 9 3.59 4.65 12.05
N PRO A 10 4.44 5.42 12.74
CA PRO A 10 5.17 4.93 13.90
C PRO A 10 4.23 4.67 15.12
N HIS A 11 3.04 5.27 15.10
CA HIS A 11 2.01 5.09 16.14
C HIS A 11 1.05 3.98 15.75
N LYS A 12 1.01 2.90 16.54
CA LYS A 12 0.23 1.70 16.26
C LYS A 12 -1.26 2.00 16.09
N GLU A 13 -1.83 2.81 16.97
CA GLU A 13 -3.26 3.13 17.04
C GLU A 13 -3.53 4.63 16.79
N GLY A 14 -2.71 5.27 15.94
CA GLY A 14 -2.85 6.66 15.56
C GLY A 14 -3.90 6.89 14.46
N ASN A 15 -3.97 8.11 13.94
CA ASN A 15 -4.94 8.51 12.92
C ASN A 15 -4.86 7.66 11.63
N THR A 16 -3.66 7.19 11.24
CA THR A 16 -3.49 6.28 10.10
C THR A 16 -4.15 4.93 10.37
N PHE A 17 -4.04 4.41 11.59
CA PHE A 17 -4.73 3.19 11.99
C PHE A 17 -6.26 3.35 11.91
N ILE A 18 -6.80 4.48 12.36
CA ILE A 18 -8.24 4.78 12.29
C ILE A 18 -8.71 4.77 10.83
N ALA A 19 -8.00 5.47 9.95
CA ALA A 19 -8.32 5.51 8.52
C ALA A 19 -8.34 4.09 7.90
N LEU A 20 -7.26 3.31 8.12
CA LEU A 20 -7.17 1.95 7.60
C LEU A 20 -8.19 1.01 8.24
N SER A 21 -8.53 1.18 9.51
CA SER A 21 -9.57 0.39 10.18
C SER A 21 -10.95 0.63 9.59
N GLU A 22 -11.24 1.84 9.13
CA GLU A 22 -12.51 2.13 8.46
C GLU A 22 -12.58 1.46 7.07
N VAL A 23 -11.45 1.41 6.34
CA VAL A 23 -11.34 0.62 5.11
C VAL A 23 -11.52 -0.87 5.41
N ALA A 24 -10.86 -1.39 6.45
CA ALA A 24 -10.96 -2.79 6.86
C ALA A 24 -12.40 -3.21 7.14
N LYS A 25 -13.13 -2.42 7.95
CA LYS A 25 -14.55 -2.66 8.24
C LYS A 25 -15.41 -2.71 6.96
N ALA A 26 -15.10 -1.87 5.97
CA ALA A 26 -15.83 -1.88 4.70
C ALA A 26 -15.54 -3.14 3.89
N LEU A 27 -14.28 -3.61 3.86
CA LEU A 27 -13.88 -4.86 3.21
C LEU A 27 -14.49 -6.10 3.88
N GLU A 28 -14.48 -6.14 5.21
CA GLU A 28 -15.04 -7.24 6.00
C GLU A 28 -16.55 -7.38 5.78
N LYS A 29 -17.30 -6.27 5.66
CA LYS A 29 -18.72 -6.27 5.27
C LYS A 29 -18.96 -6.89 3.90
N GLU A 30 -17.97 -6.84 3.02
CA GLU A 30 -17.99 -7.46 1.69
C GLU A 30 -17.42 -8.90 1.68
N SER A 31 -17.23 -9.49 2.88
CA SER A 31 -16.68 -10.85 3.08
C SER A 31 -15.24 -11.00 2.58
N ILE A 32 -14.44 -9.95 2.66
CA ILE A 32 -13.01 -9.96 2.34
C ILE A 32 -12.21 -9.96 3.63
N GLN A 33 -11.31 -10.92 3.78
CA GLN A 33 -10.40 -10.99 4.90
C GLN A 33 -9.40 -9.85 4.86
N VAL A 34 -9.07 -9.31 6.02
CA VAL A 34 -8.09 -8.23 6.16
C VAL A 34 -6.98 -8.66 7.10
N GLU A 35 -5.74 -8.43 6.67
CA GLU A 35 -4.57 -8.46 7.54
C GLU A 35 -3.97 -7.07 7.62
N MET A 36 -3.69 -6.56 8.82
CA MET A 36 -3.01 -5.28 9.00
C MET A 36 -1.62 -5.47 9.60
N ILE A 37 -0.59 -5.00 8.88
CA ILE A 37 0.79 -4.96 9.37
C ILE A 37 1.15 -3.53 9.72
N HIS A 38 1.60 -3.32 10.96
CA HIS A 38 2.14 -2.06 11.45
C HIS A 38 3.67 -2.08 11.31
N ILE A 39 4.27 -1.04 10.69
CA ILE A 39 5.72 -1.00 10.48
C ILE A 39 6.51 -0.73 11.77
N GLY A 40 5.87 -0.21 12.81
CA GLY A 40 6.52 0.10 14.09
C GLY A 40 7.31 1.41 14.08
N SER A 41 8.05 1.62 15.17
CA SER A 41 8.89 2.79 15.39
C SER A 41 10.40 2.47 15.37
N LYS A 42 10.78 1.22 15.13
CA LYS A 42 12.18 0.80 15.01
C LYS A 42 12.77 1.32 13.68
N ALA A 43 14.09 1.48 13.66
CA ALA A 43 14.81 1.82 12.45
C ALA A 43 14.55 0.77 11.35
N VAL A 44 14.26 1.23 10.14
CA VAL A 44 14.04 0.38 8.97
C VAL A 44 15.18 0.59 7.99
N GLN A 45 15.88 -0.49 7.66
CA GLN A 45 16.93 -0.46 6.65
C GLN A 45 16.33 -0.18 5.28
N GLY A 46 16.85 0.81 4.57
CA GLY A 46 16.48 1.12 3.19
C GLY A 46 17.15 0.20 2.16
N CYS A 47 16.72 0.29 0.91
CA CYS A 47 17.37 -0.40 -0.19
C CYS A 47 18.75 0.22 -0.47
N ILE A 48 19.77 -0.63 -0.64
CA ILE A 48 21.16 -0.21 -0.95
C ILE A 48 21.51 -0.45 -2.43
N ALA A 49 20.53 -0.73 -3.28
CA ALA A 49 20.73 -0.98 -4.72
C ALA A 49 21.79 -2.05 -5.05
N CYS A 50 21.90 -3.09 -4.23
CA CYS A 50 22.87 -4.17 -4.42
C CYS A 50 22.50 -5.17 -5.54
N TYR A 51 21.28 -5.10 -6.08
CA TYR A 51 20.72 -5.93 -7.15
C TYR A 51 20.65 -7.45 -6.88
N LYS A 52 21.06 -7.90 -5.70
CA LYS A 52 21.05 -9.33 -5.35
C LYS A 52 19.65 -9.96 -5.35
N CYS A 53 18.61 -9.15 -5.19
CA CYS A 53 17.24 -9.64 -5.25
C CYS A 53 16.83 -10.20 -6.62
N PHE A 54 17.48 -9.82 -7.71
CA PHE A 54 17.25 -10.41 -9.05
C PHE A 54 17.70 -11.87 -9.12
N GLU A 55 18.75 -12.24 -8.37
CA GLU A 55 19.25 -13.62 -8.29
C GLU A 55 18.49 -14.43 -7.23
N LEU A 56 18.22 -13.79 -6.06
CA LEU A 56 17.69 -14.47 -4.87
C LEU A 56 16.16 -14.54 -4.82
N GLY A 57 15.44 -13.73 -5.60
CA GLY A 57 13.98 -13.55 -5.51
C GLY A 57 13.51 -12.91 -4.18
N LYS A 58 14.45 -12.32 -3.42
CA LYS A 58 14.19 -11.67 -2.13
C LYS A 58 15.31 -10.70 -1.76
N CYS A 59 15.03 -9.75 -0.85
CA CYS A 59 16.04 -8.83 -0.33
C CYS A 59 17.10 -9.59 0.50
N ILE A 60 18.35 -9.13 0.47
CA ILE A 60 19.42 -9.67 1.33
C ILE A 60 19.19 -9.34 2.81
N PHE A 61 18.56 -8.20 3.10
CA PHE A 61 18.17 -7.83 4.46
C PHE A 61 16.83 -8.48 4.80
N GLN A 62 16.86 -9.53 5.59
CA GLN A 62 15.69 -10.33 5.95
C GLN A 62 15.34 -10.12 7.42
N ASP A 63 15.13 -8.86 7.80
CA ASP A 63 14.57 -8.51 9.11
C ASP A 63 13.10 -8.95 9.22
N ASP A 64 12.61 -9.03 10.46
CA ASP A 64 11.27 -9.54 10.76
C ASP A 64 10.16 -8.80 10.03
N LEU A 65 10.28 -7.46 9.89
CA LEU A 65 9.27 -6.67 9.19
C LEU A 65 9.22 -7.01 7.71
N TYR A 66 10.38 -7.10 7.05
CA TYR A 66 10.47 -7.47 5.65
C TYR A 66 9.89 -8.87 5.42
N ASN A 67 10.33 -9.85 6.22
CA ASN A 67 9.87 -11.23 6.09
C ASN A 67 8.36 -11.33 6.29
N LYS A 68 7.82 -10.70 7.31
CA LYS A 68 6.39 -10.67 7.59
C LYS A 68 5.57 -10.12 6.42
N ILE A 69 5.99 -8.97 5.86
CA ILE A 69 5.30 -8.38 4.71
C ILE A 69 5.41 -9.33 3.50
N ARG A 70 6.61 -9.81 3.18
CA ARG A 70 6.83 -10.72 2.04
C ARG A 70 5.98 -11.99 2.13
N GLU A 71 5.91 -12.62 3.28
CA GLU A 71 5.07 -13.81 3.53
C GLU A 71 3.58 -13.50 3.31
N SER A 72 3.10 -12.38 3.83
CA SER A 72 1.71 -11.96 3.64
C SER A 72 1.38 -11.72 2.17
N LEU A 73 2.32 -11.20 1.36
CA LEU A 73 2.10 -10.94 -0.07
C LEU A 73 1.81 -12.22 -0.89
N THR A 74 2.29 -13.38 -0.46
CA THR A 74 2.04 -14.65 -1.18
C THR A 74 0.57 -15.05 -1.17
N ASN A 75 -0.16 -14.68 -0.11
CA ASN A 75 -1.55 -15.06 0.13
C ASN A 75 -2.51 -13.85 0.10
N THR A 76 -2.11 -12.77 -0.56
CA THR A 76 -2.86 -11.52 -0.63
C THR A 76 -3.38 -11.30 -2.05
N ASP A 77 -4.65 -10.92 -2.18
CA ASP A 77 -5.28 -10.59 -3.46
C ASP A 77 -5.22 -9.10 -3.78
N GLY A 78 -4.98 -8.23 -2.78
CA GLY A 78 -4.84 -6.79 -2.95
C GLY A 78 -4.10 -6.14 -1.78
N ILE A 79 -3.60 -4.91 -1.97
CA ILE A 79 -2.82 -4.19 -0.94
C ILE A 79 -3.30 -2.75 -0.78
N ILE A 80 -3.37 -2.27 0.48
CA ILE A 80 -3.64 -0.88 0.79
C ILE A 80 -2.56 -0.36 1.74
N ILE A 81 -1.93 0.76 1.38
CA ILE A 81 -0.82 1.34 2.14
C ILE A 81 -1.25 2.68 2.70
N GLY A 82 -1.29 2.78 4.03
CA GLY A 82 -1.59 4.03 4.74
C GLY A 82 -0.33 4.69 5.29
N THR A 83 -0.24 6.01 5.18
CA THR A 83 0.88 6.81 5.67
C THR A 83 0.43 8.07 6.39
N PRO A 84 1.10 8.46 7.49
CA PRO A 84 1.05 9.85 7.91
C PRO A 84 1.85 10.71 6.93
N VAL A 85 1.47 11.99 6.80
CA VAL A 85 2.17 12.94 5.94
C VAL A 85 3.28 13.64 6.72
N TYR A 86 4.51 13.50 6.26
CA TYR A 86 5.68 14.21 6.78
C TYR A 86 6.33 15.02 5.66
N TYR A 87 6.40 16.35 5.82
CA TYR A 87 6.98 17.26 4.80
C TYR A 87 6.42 17.02 3.39
N ALA A 88 5.09 16.91 3.28
CA ALA A 88 4.37 16.61 2.05
C ALA A 88 4.73 15.27 1.39
N GLY A 89 5.31 14.34 2.12
CA GLY A 89 5.66 12.99 1.66
C GLY A 89 5.17 11.90 2.61
N PRO A 90 5.25 10.64 2.21
CA PRO A 90 5.03 9.51 3.10
C PRO A 90 6.11 9.42 4.19
N ASN A 91 5.82 8.69 5.27
CA ASN A 91 6.80 8.36 6.29
C ASN A 91 8.06 7.71 5.68
N GLY A 92 9.25 8.20 6.05
CA GLY A 92 10.54 7.71 5.52
C GLY A 92 10.81 6.23 5.81
N SER A 93 10.44 5.74 7.00
CA SER A 93 10.57 4.30 7.34
C SER A 93 9.63 3.44 6.49
N LEU A 94 8.44 3.95 6.16
CA LEU A 94 7.55 3.29 5.21
C LEU A 94 8.19 3.23 3.82
N CYS A 95 8.71 4.33 3.31
CA CYS A 95 9.40 4.33 2.01
C CYS A 95 10.58 3.35 2.00
N ALA A 96 11.37 3.31 3.06
CA ALA A 96 12.52 2.40 3.17
C ALA A 96 12.13 0.92 3.04
N ILE A 97 11.04 0.49 3.69
CA ILE A 97 10.58 -0.90 3.54
C ILE A 97 9.92 -1.13 2.18
N LEU A 98 9.15 -0.15 1.65
CA LEU A 98 8.51 -0.29 0.35
C LEU A 98 9.53 -0.37 -0.78
N ASP A 99 10.61 0.41 -0.77
CA ASP A 99 11.69 0.32 -1.75
C ASP A 99 12.26 -1.10 -1.81
N ARG A 100 12.44 -1.76 -0.67
CA ARG A 100 12.91 -3.15 -0.61
C ARG A 100 11.87 -4.14 -1.11
N ILE A 101 10.62 -4.02 -0.65
CA ILE A 101 9.51 -4.91 -1.04
C ILE A 101 9.23 -4.81 -2.53
N PHE A 102 9.02 -3.61 -3.05
CA PHE A 102 8.68 -3.44 -4.46
C PHE A 102 9.85 -3.76 -5.40
N TYR A 103 11.08 -3.60 -4.95
CA TYR A 103 12.25 -3.98 -5.75
C TYR A 103 12.49 -5.49 -5.79
N SER A 104 12.19 -6.21 -4.70
CA SER A 104 12.49 -7.65 -4.59
C SER A 104 11.27 -8.57 -4.77
N CYS A 105 10.05 -8.05 -4.62
CA CYS A 105 8.82 -8.83 -4.60
C CYS A 105 7.73 -8.31 -5.55
N SER A 106 8.04 -7.40 -6.49
CA SER A 106 7.05 -6.86 -7.43
C SER A 106 6.33 -7.94 -8.23
N HIS A 107 7.02 -9.04 -8.55
CA HIS A 107 6.45 -10.20 -9.23
C HIS A 107 5.27 -10.86 -8.48
N LEU A 108 5.20 -10.69 -7.14
CA LEU A 108 4.08 -11.17 -6.32
C LEU A 108 2.88 -10.22 -6.34
N LEU A 109 3.06 -9.02 -6.89
CA LEU A 109 2.10 -7.91 -6.80
C LEU A 109 1.42 -7.57 -8.14
N GLN A 110 2.01 -7.97 -9.26
CA GLN A 110 1.47 -7.68 -10.59
C GLN A 110 -0.01 -8.09 -10.70
N TYR A 111 -0.81 -7.21 -11.31
CA TYR A 111 -2.24 -7.35 -11.50
C TYR A 111 -3.09 -7.40 -10.22
N LYS A 112 -2.49 -7.37 -9.04
CA LYS A 112 -3.24 -7.20 -7.79
C LYS A 112 -3.63 -5.74 -7.61
N PRO A 113 -4.90 -5.43 -7.29
CA PRO A 113 -5.33 -4.05 -7.06
C PRO A 113 -4.67 -3.47 -5.81
N ALA A 114 -4.35 -2.18 -5.89
CA ALA A 114 -3.67 -1.47 -4.83
C ALA A 114 -4.29 -0.11 -4.57
N ALA A 115 -4.14 0.42 -3.36
CA ALA A 115 -4.51 1.78 -3.03
C ALA A 115 -3.57 2.39 -1.98
N SER A 116 -3.43 3.71 -2.02
CA SER A 116 -2.76 4.48 -0.97
C SER A 116 -3.75 5.31 -0.18
N VAL A 117 -3.44 5.54 1.10
CA VAL A 117 -4.19 6.39 2.04
C VAL A 117 -3.20 7.35 2.70
N ALA A 118 -3.45 8.65 2.60
CA ALA A 118 -2.64 9.68 3.23
C ALA A 118 -3.39 10.32 4.39
N VAL A 119 -2.76 10.40 5.56
CA VAL A 119 -3.33 11.01 6.76
C VAL A 119 -2.51 12.22 7.16
N CYS A 120 -3.11 13.39 7.17
CA CYS A 120 -2.42 14.64 7.44
C CYS A 120 -3.20 15.54 8.40
N ARG A 121 -2.49 16.51 8.99
CA ARG A 121 -3.15 17.59 9.74
C ARG A 121 -3.94 18.50 8.79
N ARG A 122 -3.33 18.94 7.67
CA ARG A 122 -3.90 19.95 6.77
C ARG A 122 -3.45 19.82 5.33
N GLY A 123 -2.15 19.91 5.05
CA GLY A 123 -1.58 19.94 3.71
C GLY A 123 -0.65 18.78 3.43
N GLY A 124 -0.32 18.56 2.14
CA GLY A 124 0.63 17.56 1.68
C GLY A 124 0.08 16.15 1.45
N ALA A 125 -1.23 15.93 1.66
CA ALA A 125 -1.83 14.61 1.45
C ALA A 125 -1.72 14.17 -0.01
N SER A 126 -2.03 15.04 -0.98
CA SER A 126 -1.96 14.71 -2.40
C SER A 126 -0.55 14.28 -2.85
N ALA A 127 0.48 15.00 -2.41
CA ALA A 127 1.86 14.66 -2.76
C ALA A 127 2.30 13.31 -2.15
N ALA A 128 1.90 13.03 -0.90
CA ALA A 128 2.17 11.73 -0.27
C ALA A 128 1.39 10.60 -0.97
N PHE A 129 0.14 10.84 -1.33
CA PHE A 129 -0.71 9.93 -2.08
C PHE A 129 -0.10 9.59 -3.45
N ASP A 130 0.30 10.60 -4.22
CA ASP A 130 0.92 10.43 -5.53
C ASP A 130 2.24 9.66 -5.43
N ARG A 131 3.06 9.94 -4.41
CA ARG A 131 4.34 9.24 -4.21
C ARG A 131 4.13 7.74 -3.94
N LEU A 132 3.13 7.37 -3.16
CA LEU A 132 2.82 5.96 -2.91
C LEU A 132 2.26 5.26 -4.15
N ASN A 133 1.43 5.93 -4.94
CA ASN A 133 0.86 5.35 -6.17
C ASN A 133 1.94 5.02 -7.21
N LYS A 134 3.14 5.64 -7.16
CA LYS A 134 4.27 5.30 -8.04
C LYS A 134 4.76 3.87 -7.85
N TYR A 135 4.71 3.34 -6.63
CA TYR A 135 5.05 1.94 -6.39
C TYR A 135 4.09 0.99 -7.12
N PHE A 136 2.81 1.32 -7.13
CA PHE A 136 1.78 0.49 -7.76
C PHE A 136 1.87 0.53 -9.28
N THR A 137 1.94 1.74 -9.83
CA THR A 137 1.92 1.94 -11.29
C THR A 137 3.14 1.34 -11.98
N ILE A 138 4.34 1.43 -11.38
CA ILE A 138 5.55 0.80 -11.94
C ILE A 138 5.52 -0.74 -11.82
N SER A 139 4.71 -1.27 -10.91
CA SER A 139 4.58 -2.71 -10.65
C SER A 139 3.39 -3.35 -11.37
N ASN A 140 2.81 -2.67 -12.36
CA ASN A 140 1.68 -3.15 -13.15
C ASN A 140 0.47 -3.55 -12.28
N MET A 141 0.14 -2.70 -11.29
CA MET A 141 -0.96 -2.91 -10.37
C MET A 141 -2.09 -1.91 -10.67
N PRO A 142 -3.36 -2.36 -10.80
CA PRO A 142 -4.50 -1.46 -10.89
C PRO A 142 -4.63 -0.61 -9.62
N VAL A 143 -4.68 0.72 -9.76
CA VAL A 143 -4.86 1.63 -8.63
C VAL A 143 -6.36 1.86 -8.39
N VAL A 144 -6.82 1.55 -7.18
CA VAL A 144 -8.22 1.71 -6.78
C VAL A 144 -8.45 3.08 -6.17
N SER A 145 -9.44 3.78 -6.68
CA SER A 145 -9.87 5.10 -6.19
C SER A 145 -11.13 4.99 -5.31
N SER A 146 -11.43 6.09 -4.62
CA SER A 146 -12.72 6.34 -3.97
C SER A 146 -13.50 7.44 -4.74
N GLN A 147 -14.41 8.16 -4.06
CA GLN A 147 -15.07 9.34 -4.63
C GLN A 147 -14.21 10.61 -4.60
N TYR A 148 -13.07 10.59 -3.92
CA TYR A 148 -12.09 11.67 -3.84
C TYR A 148 -10.68 11.10 -3.67
N TRP A 149 -9.64 11.92 -3.51
CA TRP A 149 -8.30 11.44 -3.13
C TRP A 149 -8.38 10.79 -1.74
N ASN A 150 -7.74 9.64 -1.58
CA ASN A 150 -7.82 8.85 -0.36
C ASN A 150 -7.06 9.53 0.79
N SER A 151 -7.65 10.54 1.37
CA SER A 151 -7.05 11.29 2.47
C SER A 151 -8.00 11.41 3.67
N VAL A 152 -7.41 11.49 4.87
CA VAL A 152 -8.11 11.71 6.14
C VAL A 152 -7.33 12.77 6.93
N HIS A 153 -8.04 13.64 7.63
CA HIS A 153 -7.46 14.74 8.40
C HIS A 153 -7.53 14.46 9.90
N GLY A 154 -6.44 14.80 10.60
CA GLY A 154 -6.33 14.72 12.05
C GLY A 154 -4.90 14.98 12.50
N LEU A 155 -4.73 15.77 13.56
CA LEU A 155 -3.44 16.09 14.19
C LEU A 155 -3.22 15.21 15.42
N SER A 156 -4.06 15.43 16.45
CA SER A 156 -3.94 14.72 17.70
C SER A 156 -4.49 13.28 17.59
N PRO A 157 -4.05 12.36 18.45
CA PRO A 157 -4.57 11.00 18.45
C PRO A 157 -6.10 10.97 18.51
N GLY A 158 -6.73 10.22 17.62
CA GLY A 158 -8.18 10.06 17.54
C GLY A 158 -8.91 11.14 16.74
N GLU A 159 -8.28 12.24 16.34
CA GLU A 159 -8.95 13.31 15.58
C GLU A 159 -9.50 12.87 14.23
N ALA A 160 -8.88 11.87 13.59
CA ALA A 160 -9.41 11.28 12.36
C ALA A 160 -10.86 10.78 12.48
N LEU A 161 -11.33 10.44 13.68
CA LEU A 161 -12.72 10.08 13.92
C LEU A 161 -13.70 11.24 13.69
N LYS A 162 -13.23 12.48 13.71
CA LYS A 162 -14.04 13.68 13.49
C LYS A 162 -14.11 14.09 12.02
N ASP A 163 -13.25 13.51 11.17
CA ASP A 163 -13.25 13.76 9.73
C ASP A 163 -14.30 12.88 9.04
N ALA A 164 -15.55 13.33 9.08
CA ALA A 164 -16.68 12.59 8.53
C ALA A 164 -16.53 12.30 7.02
N GLU A 165 -15.99 13.26 6.26
CA GLU A 165 -15.73 13.12 4.82
C GLU A 165 -14.60 12.11 4.57
N GLY A 166 -13.46 12.26 5.26
CA GLY A 166 -12.34 11.33 5.15
C GLY A 166 -12.72 9.89 5.49
N LEU A 167 -13.53 9.69 6.55
CA LEU A 167 -14.04 8.35 6.88
C LEU A 167 -15.02 7.81 5.83
N GLN A 168 -15.83 8.68 5.20
CA GLN A 168 -16.67 8.27 4.08
C GLN A 168 -15.84 7.85 2.87
N ILE A 169 -14.76 8.59 2.57
CA ILE A 169 -13.78 8.24 1.53
C ILE A 169 -13.20 6.85 1.80
N MET A 170 -12.81 6.55 3.05
CA MET A 170 -12.27 5.23 3.44
C MET A 170 -13.29 4.10 3.24
N ARG A 171 -14.55 4.32 3.61
CA ARG A 171 -15.61 3.32 3.37
C ARG A 171 -15.84 3.08 1.89
N THR A 172 -15.82 4.12 1.07
CA THR A 172 -15.97 4.01 -0.38
C THR A 172 -14.77 3.29 -0.99
N LEU A 173 -13.53 3.62 -0.55
CA LEU A 173 -12.34 2.90 -0.97
C LEU A 173 -12.45 1.39 -0.70
N GLY A 174 -12.88 1.02 0.50
CA GLY A 174 -13.06 -0.39 0.87
C GLY A 174 -14.08 -1.11 -0.03
N ARG A 175 -15.22 -0.46 -0.31
CA ARG A 175 -16.24 -1.02 -1.23
C ARG A 175 -15.73 -1.13 -2.67
N ASN A 176 -15.02 -0.10 -3.15
CA ASN A 176 -14.46 -0.11 -4.51
C ASN A 176 -13.38 -1.20 -4.64
N MET A 177 -12.51 -1.36 -3.64
CA MET A 177 -11.52 -2.43 -3.61
C MET A 177 -12.20 -3.81 -3.65
N ALA A 178 -13.26 -3.99 -2.87
CA ALA A 178 -14.03 -5.24 -2.85
C ALA A 178 -14.65 -5.53 -4.22
N TRP A 179 -15.22 -4.50 -4.85
CA TRP A 179 -15.81 -4.62 -6.19
C TRP A 179 -14.76 -5.02 -7.24
N VAL A 180 -13.60 -4.36 -7.25
CA VAL A 180 -12.50 -4.68 -8.17
C VAL A 180 -12.01 -6.11 -7.96
N LEU A 181 -11.78 -6.53 -6.71
CA LEU A 181 -11.32 -7.88 -6.37
C LEU A 181 -12.30 -8.97 -6.84
N LYS A 182 -13.60 -8.77 -6.62
CA LYS A 182 -14.65 -9.72 -7.06
C LYS A 182 -14.67 -9.87 -8.58
N ASN A 183 -14.51 -8.76 -9.31
CA ASN A 183 -14.47 -8.78 -10.77
C ASN A 183 -13.20 -9.42 -11.34
N LEU A 184 -12.03 -9.10 -10.76
CA LEU A 184 -10.76 -9.70 -11.18
C LEU A 184 -10.74 -11.21 -10.91
N LYS A 185 -11.27 -11.66 -9.78
CA LYS A 185 -11.33 -13.09 -9.47
C LYS A 185 -12.23 -13.87 -10.43
N SER A 186 -13.29 -13.25 -10.90
CA SER A 186 -14.21 -13.88 -11.87
C SER A 186 -13.64 -13.93 -13.30
N ASN A 187 -12.54 -13.21 -13.57
CA ASN A 187 -11.97 -13.04 -14.91
C ASN A 187 -10.45 -13.27 -14.93
N THR A 188 -9.94 -14.22 -14.16
CA THR A 188 -8.49 -14.51 -14.09
C THR A 188 -7.88 -14.93 -15.42
N GLU A 189 -8.69 -15.49 -16.33
CA GLU A 189 -8.26 -15.89 -17.68
C GLU A 189 -8.00 -14.71 -18.61
N LEU A 190 -8.44 -13.50 -18.24
CA LEU A 190 -8.30 -12.28 -19.03
C LEU A 190 -7.05 -11.45 -18.63
N ILE A 191 -6.16 -11.97 -17.78
CA ILE A 191 -4.92 -11.27 -17.46
C ILE A 191 -4.09 -11.11 -18.74
N PRO A 192 -3.67 -9.88 -19.09
CA PRO A 192 -2.90 -9.63 -20.29
C PRO A 192 -1.58 -10.42 -20.30
N MET A 193 -1.28 -11.04 -21.44
CA MET A 193 0.03 -11.68 -21.63
C MET A 193 1.12 -10.60 -21.69
N PRO A 194 2.22 -10.75 -20.94
CA PRO A 194 3.31 -9.79 -20.98
C PRO A 194 4.07 -9.88 -22.31
N GLU A 195 4.43 -8.74 -22.87
CA GLU A 195 5.40 -8.68 -23.96
C GLU A 195 6.83 -8.84 -23.46
N GLU A 196 7.75 -9.19 -24.36
CA GLU A 196 9.18 -9.18 -24.05
C GLU A 196 9.63 -7.76 -23.69
N ARG A 197 10.26 -7.66 -22.51
CA ARG A 197 10.66 -6.36 -21.98
C ARG A 197 11.79 -5.75 -22.79
N GLN A 198 11.56 -4.60 -23.39
CA GLN A 198 12.60 -3.78 -23.98
C GLN A 198 13.11 -2.75 -22.97
N SER A 199 14.42 -2.60 -22.90
CA SER A 199 15.06 -1.63 -22.00
C SER A 199 15.80 -0.59 -22.81
N THR A 200 15.55 0.69 -22.51
CA THR A 200 16.28 1.80 -23.11
C THR A 200 17.43 2.23 -22.20
N ASN A 201 18.62 2.30 -22.77
CA ASN A 201 19.79 2.91 -22.12
C ASN A 201 20.20 4.16 -22.91
N PHE A 202 20.09 5.33 -22.29
CA PHE A 202 20.43 6.61 -22.91
C PHE A 202 21.93 6.93 -22.85
N ILE A 203 22.74 6.16 -22.10
CA ILE A 203 24.19 6.30 -22.02
C ILE A 203 24.81 5.23 -22.92
N ARG A 204 25.45 5.68 -23.97
CA ARG A 204 26.15 4.83 -24.97
C ARG A 204 27.65 5.00 -24.83
#